data_13a9658d4c2391b6f71a836b65c9c76c
#
_entry.id   13a9658d4c2391b6f71a836b65c9c76c
#
_cell.length_a   1.000
_cell.length_b   1.000
_cell.length_c   1.000
_cell.angle_alpha   90.00
_cell.angle_beta   90.00
_cell.angle_gamma   90.00
#
_symmetry.space_group_name_H-M   'P 1'
#
loop_
_entity.id
_entity.type
_entity.pdbx_description
1 polymer ?
#
loop_
_entity_poly.entity_id
_entity_poly.type
_entity_poly.pdbx_seq_one_letter_code
_entity_poly.pdbx_strand_id
1 'polypeptide(L)' 'MKLTKSEEWIISYLKGKDYVSPSVIGTEHARTFGFSGAHHSCWASPICIRLVEKGLLLRNKKGRYKLNEI' A
#
# COMPACT_ATOMS: atom_id res chain seq x y z
N MET A 1 -13.17 -5.73 -11.59
CA MET A 1 -11.75 -5.33 -11.65
C MET A 1 -10.89 -6.38 -10.96
N LYS A 2 -9.89 -6.89 -11.66
CA LYS A 2 -9.03 -7.94 -11.10
C LYS A 2 -7.78 -7.31 -10.50
N LEU A 3 -7.53 -7.56 -9.22
CA LEU A 3 -6.38 -7.04 -8.52
C LEU A 3 -5.25 -8.05 -8.51
N THR A 4 -4.00 -7.55 -8.53
CA THR A 4 -2.84 -8.41 -8.35
C THR A 4 -2.76 -8.83 -6.88
N LYS A 5 -1.95 -9.86 -6.59
CA LYS A 5 -1.74 -10.31 -5.21
C LYS A 5 -1.17 -9.20 -4.33
N SER A 6 -0.26 -8.39 -4.87
CA SER A 6 0.31 -7.25 -4.15
C SER A 6 -0.75 -6.21 -3.80
N GLU A 7 -1.62 -5.91 -4.76
CA GLU A 7 -2.71 -4.96 -4.53
C GLU A 7 -3.68 -5.47 -3.48
N GLU A 8 -4.04 -6.73 -3.55
CA GLU A 8 -4.93 -7.36 -2.56
C GLU A 8 -4.32 -7.34 -1.18
N TRP A 9 -3.02 -7.62 -1.08
CA TRP A 9 -2.32 -7.62 0.20
C TRP A 9 -2.34 -6.22 0.83
N ILE A 10 -2.06 -5.18 0.04
CA ILE A 10 -2.05 -3.79 0.52
C ILE A 10 -3.44 -3.40 1.02
N ILE A 11 -4.48 -3.74 0.28
CA ILE A 11 -5.87 -3.43 0.67
C ILE A 11 -6.21 -4.11 2.00
N SER A 12 -5.86 -5.39 2.13
CA SER A 12 -6.09 -6.13 3.38
C SER A 12 -5.31 -5.53 4.54
N TYR A 13 -4.06 -5.14 4.29
CA TYR A 13 -3.21 -4.57 5.32
C TYR A 13 -3.76 -3.24 5.83
N LEU A 14 -4.28 -2.40 4.92
CA LEU A 14 -4.79 -1.08 5.29
C LEU A 14 -6.19 -1.11 5.89
N LYS A 15 -6.84 -2.25 5.87
CA LYS A 15 -8.19 -2.38 6.42
C LYS A 15 -8.19 -2.08 7.92
N GLY A 16 -9.01 -1.12 8.33
CA GLY A 16 -9.08 -0.69 9.71
C GLY A 16 -7.94 0.21 10.17
N LYS A 17 -7.05 0.62 9.27
CA LYS A 17 -5.95 1.51 9.59
C LYS A 17 -6.21 2.92 9.05
N ASP A 18 -5.56 3.91 9.65
CA ASP A 18 -5.54 5.28 9.14
C ASP A 18 -4.41 5.42 8.11
N TYR A 19 -4.07 6.63 7.72
CA TYR A 19 -3.04 6.88 6.72
C TYR A 19 -1.69 6.26 7.10
N VAL A 20 -1.11 5.48 6.20
CA VAL A 20 0.14 4.77 6.40
C VAL A 20 1.09 5.14 5.26
N SER A 21 2.37 5.37 5.58
CA SER A 21 3.37 5.71 4.57
C SER A 21 3.72 4.49 3.72
N PRO A 22 4.12 4.70 2.44
CA PRO A 22 4.53 3.57 1.60
C PRO A 22 5.76 2.83 2.14
N SER A 23 6.64 3.52 2.88
CA SER A 23 7.77 2.85 3.52
C SER A 23 7.30 1.80 4.52
N VAL A 24 6.30 2.13 5.33
CA VAL A 24 5.75 1.19 6.31
C VAL A 24 5.06 0.03 5.60
N ILE A 25 4.27 0.33 4.57
CA ILE A 25 3.59 -0.69 3.79
C ILE A 25 4.60 -1.68 3.19
N GLY A 26 5.65 -1.16 2.58
CA GLY A 26 6.68 -1.99 1.97
C GLY A 26 7.46 -2.81 2.98
N THR A 27 7.79 -2.21 4.14
CA THR A 27 8.49 -2.89 5.22
C THR A 27 7.67 -4.07 5.75
N GLU A 28 6.40 -3.85 5.98
CA GLU A 28 5.52 -4.92 6.47
C GLU A 28 5.34 -6.03 5.43
N HIS A 29 5.25 -5.67 4.17
CA HIS A 29 5.19 -6.66 3.09
C HIS A 29 6.47 -7.50 3.06
N ALA A 30 7.64 -6.85 3.16
CA ALA A 30 8.92 -7.54 3.16
C ALA A 30 9.04 -8.48 4.36
N ARG A 31 8.58 -8.03 5.52
CA ARG A 31 8.58 -8.86 6.74
C ARG A 31 7.69 -10.08 6.59
N THR A 32 6.50 -9.88 6.01
CA THR A 32 5.52 -10.95 5.84
C THR A 32 6.02 -12.03 4.87
N PHE A 33 6.67 -11.63 3.79
CA PHE A 33 7.10 -12.56 2.74
C PHE A 33 8.60 -12.88 2.79
N GLY A 34 9.33 -12.36 3.77
CA GLY A 34 10.72 -12.68 3.96
C GLY A 34 11.69 -12.02 2.97
N PHE A 35 11.30 -10.91 2.38
CA PHE A 35 12.19 -10.16 1.49
C PHE A 35 13.19 -9.33 2.28
N SER A 36 14.41 -9.24 1.79
CA SER A 36 15.42 -8.33 2.33
C SER A 36 15.76 -7.29 1.26
N GLY A 37 15.95 -6.06 1.70
CA GLY A 37 16.28 -4.98 0.77
C GLY A 37 15.98 -3.62 1.38
N ALA A 38 16.51 -2.56 0.78
CA ALA A 38 16.44 -1.22 1.32
C ALA A 38 15.40 -0.32 0.66
N HIS A 39 14.71 -0.80 -0.38
CA HIS A 39 13.84 0.06 -1.19
C HIS A 39 12.37 -0.31 -1.09
N HIS A 40 11.88 -0.46 0.14
CA HIS A 40 10.49 -0.86 0.38
C HIS A 40 9.49 0.18 -0.12
N SER A 41 9.80 1.47 0.03
CA SER A 41 8.92 2.53 -0.45
C SER A 41 8.87 2.55 -1.98
N CYS A 42 9.97 2.22 -2.65
CA CYS A 42 10.01 2.14 -4.10
C CYS A 42 9.13 1.02 -4.65
N TRP A 43 8.99 -0.05 -3.88
CA TRP A 43 8.07 -1.13 -4.24
C TRP A 43 6.61 -0.72 -4.02
N ALA A 44 6.32 -0.13 -2.87
CA ALA A 44 4.94 0.16 -2.47
C ALA A 44 4.35 1.38 -3.18
N SER A 45 5.14 2.43 -3.41
CA SER A 45 4.65 3.67 -4.00
C SER A 45 3.93 3.52 -5.32
N PRO A 46 4.52 2.87 -6.35
CA PRO A 46 3.82 2.73 -7.64
C PRO A 46 2.51 1.97 -7.52
N ILE A 47 2.49 0.95 -6.66
CA ILE A 47 1.29 0.14 -6.45
C ILE A 47 0.21 0.96 -5.77
N CYS A 48 0.58 1.72 -4.74
CA CYS A 48 -0.36 2.58 -4.02
C CYS A 48 -0.94 3.67 -4.94
N ILE A 49 -0.10 4.29 -5.77
CA ILE A 49 -0.55 5.31 -6.72
C ILE A 49 -1.57 4.71 -7.69
N ARG A 50 -1.29 3.51 -8.18
CA ARG A 50 -2.21 2.80 -9.07
C ARG A 50 -3.55 2.53 -8.39
N LEU A 51 -3.52 2.14 -7.12
CA LEU A 51 -4.74 1.90 -6.36
C LEU A 51 -5.52 3.19 -6.09
N VAL A 52 -4.84 4.31 -5.90
CA VAL A 52 -5.49 5.62 -5.79
C VAL A 52 -6.20 5.96 -7.10
N GLU A 53 -5.54 5.74 -8.23
CA GLU A 53 -6.15 5.97 -9.55
C GLU A 53 -7.39 5.10 -9.79
N LYS A 54 -7.41 3.90 -9.23
CA LYS A 54 -8.57 3.00 -9.30
C LYS A 54 -9.67 3.36 -8.30
N GLY A 55 -9.43 4.34 -7.43
CA GLY A 55 -10.40 4.77 -6.42
C GLY A 55 -10.46 3.88 -5.19
N LEU A 56 -9.50 2.98 -5.01
CA LEU A 56 -9.48 2.04 -3.89
C LEU A 56 -8.72 2.56 -2.68
N LEU A 57 -7.81 3.50 -2.88
CA LEU A 57 -7.06 4.14 -1.79
C LEU A 57 -7.22 5.65 -1.85
N LEU A 58 -7.05 6.28 -0.71
CA LEU A 58 -6.97 7.73 -0.57
C LEU A 58 -5.52 8.11 -0.29
N ARG A 59 -5.10 9.27 -0.77
CA ARG A 59 -3.76 9.79 -0.53
C ARG A 59 -3.86 11.16 0.13
N ASN A 60 -3.08 11.38 1.20
CA ASN A 60 -3.06 12.68 1.86
C ASN A 60 -1.88 13.53 1.34
N LYS A 61 -1.78 14.77 1.85
CA LYS A 61 -0.74 15.71 1.43
C LYS A 61 0.67 15.25 1.82
N LYS A 62 0.79 14.38 2.80
CA LYS A 62 2.08 13.85 3.25
C LYS A 62 2.54 12.63 2.47
N GLY A 63 1.77 12.22 1.46
CA GLY A 63 2.10 11.04 0.66
C GLY A 63 1.81 9.72 1.34
N ARG A 64 0.89 9.71 2.30
CA ARG A 64 0.45 8.49 2.98
C ARG A 64 -0.86 8.02 2.39
N TYR A 65 -1.14 6.75 2.59
CA TYR A 65 -2.29 6.08 1.97
C TYR A 65 -3.22 5.45 2.99
N LYS A 66 -4.49 5.46 2.67
CA LYS A 66 -5.53 4.88 3.50
C LYS A 66 -6.53 4.18 2.59
N LEU A 67 -7.13 3.09 3.06
CA LEU A 67 -8.18 2.41 2.31
C LEU A 67 -9.38 3.34 2.15
N ASN A 68 -9.88 3.42 0.92
CA ASN A 68 -11.08 4.20 0.63
C ASN A 68 -12.30 3.35 0.96
N GLU A 69 -12.79 3.48 2.17
CA GLU A 69 -13.97 2.77 2.64
C GLU A 69 -15.22 3.58 2.25
N ILE A 70 -15.91 3.09 1.25
CA ILE A 70 -17.13 3.72 0.76
C ILE A 70 -18.33 2.98 1.34
#